data_ed4af147dc8c2fc9a5e460d79599ab36
#
_entry.id   ed4af147dc8c2fc9a5e460d79599ab36
#
_cell.length_a   1.000
_cell.length_b   1.000
_cell.length_c   1.000
_cell.angle_alpha   90.00
_cell.angle_beta   90.00
_cell.angle_gamma   90.00
#
_symmetry.space_group_name_H-M   'P 1'
#
loop_
_entity.id
_entity.type
_entity.pdbx_description
1 polymer ?
#
loop_
_entity_poly.entity_id
_entity_poly.type
_entity_poly.pdbx_seq_one_letter_code
_entity_poly.pdbx_strand_id
1 'polypeptide(L)'
;LNAARENILKIMHGDGDFIFTASGTEADNMAIYGVKKPKNARIIVSASEHSAMLNPATDLLNKGYDVVFAPLNPDGSVNIDEFKKLLNKDVCFVSIMHVNNETGAVNDLQKIVKLTKSVAPKSIVHSDGVQALMKVKVNLMNLGVDMYSVSAHKVHAPRGVGGLYIRKGVRINPLILGGGQEKGLRSATENLAGIVAFSKILEKYDKMFNENVEKRKVVLDYLRQKISETMPEHIIVSPENSPHILMLALKGVRGEVMLHSLEDYGILIGVGSACSSKKGINKFQSLLSLDDEHKEGIIRVSVSETNTIEECDFFLEKLKYLTDKLTDYKRI
;
A
#
# COMPACT_ATOMS: atom_id res chain seq x y z
N LEU A 1 -14.65 10.40 -20.75
CA LEU A 1 -13.42 9.67 -20.48
C LEU A 1 -12.21 10.61 -20.43
N ASN A 2 -11.92 11.38 -21.48
CA ASN A 2 -10.73 12.26 -21.53
C ASN A 2 -10.73 13.33 -20.43
N ALA A 3 -11.84 14.01 -20.18
CA ALA A 3 -11.95 14.98 -19.07
C ALA A 3 -11.66 14.36 -17.69
N ALA A 4 -12.10 13.12 -17.46
CA ALA A 4 -11.79 12.40 -16.22
C ALA A 4 -10.28 12.10 -16.11
N ARG A 5 -9.66 11.68 -17.21
CA ARG A 5 -8.21 11.43 -17.28
C ARG A 5 -7.39 12.69 -16.99
N GLU A 6 -7.71 13.79 -17.66
CA GLU A 6 -7.05 15.09 -17.49
C GLU A 6 -7.18 15.58 -16.04
N ASN A 7 -8.37 15.46 -15.44
CA ASN A 7 -8.60 15.84 -14.05
C ASN A 7 -7.75 15.01 -13.08
N ILE A 8 -7.68 13.69 -13.27
CA ILE A 8 -6.86 12.80 -12.43
C ILE A 8 -5.37 13.17 -12.56
N LEU A 9 -4.87 13.35 -13.77
CA LEU A 9 -3.49 13.78 -14.01
C LEU A 9 -3.17 15.12 -13.36
N LYS A 10 -4.09 16.09 -13.46
CA LYS A 10 -3.95 17.41 -12.82
C LYS A 10 -3.85 17.29 -11.32
N ILE A 11 -4.73 16.50 -10.67
CA ILE A 11 -4.75 16.30 -9.21
C ILE A 11 -3.46 15.61 -8.73
N MET A 12 -2.96 14.64 -9.50
CA MET A 12 -1.73 13.92 -9.17
C MET A 12 -0.46 14.62 -9.66
N HIS A 13 -0.56 15.81 -10.30
CA HIS A 13 0.56 16.52 -10.93
C HIS A 13 1.40 15.63 -11.86
N GLY A 14 0.72 14.89 -12.75
CA GLY A 14 1.36 14.03 -13.75
C GLY A 14 1.45 14.68 -15.12
N ASP A 15 2.54 14.46 -15.84
CA ASP A 15 2.82 14.99 -17.18
C ASP A 15 2.72 13.96 -18.32
N GLY A 16 2.32 12.73 -17.95
CA GLY A 16 2.26 11.60 -18.88
C GLY A 16 0.87 11.15 -19.25
N ASP A 17 0.71 9.84 -19.36
CA ASP A 17 -0.55 9.17 -19.64
C ASP A 17 -1.14 8.58 -18.35
N PHE A 18 -2.47 8.49 -18.29
CA PHE A 18 -3.17 7.75 -17.26
C PHE A 18 -4.06 6.71 -17.95
N ILE A 19 -3.78 5.44 -17.72
CA ILE A 19 -4.48 4.30 -18.33
C ILE A 19 -5.46 3.74 -17.33
N PHE A 20 -6.73 3.72 -17.64
CA PHE A 20 -7.75 3.13 -16.77
C PHE A 20 -7.68 1.60 -16.81
N THR A 21 -7.79 1.00 -15.63
CA THR A 21 -7.80 -0.45 -15.39
C THR A 21 -9.01 -0.82 -14.57
N ALA A 22 -9.30 -2.11 -14.41
CA ALA A 22 -10.40 -2.57 -13.55
C ALA A 22 -10.02 -2.55 -12.05
N SER A 23 -8.75 -2.44 -11.71
CA SER A 23 -8.28 -2.43 -10.31
C SER A 23 -6.82 -1.98 -10.21
N GLY A 24 -6.36 -1.68 -8.98
CA GLY A 24 -4.93 -1.51 -8.71
C GLY A 24 -4.13 -2.77 -9.03
N THR A 25 -4.68 -3.95 -8.79
CA THR A 25 -4.02 -5.23 -9.13
C THR A 25 -3.73 -5.34 -10.63
N GLU A 26 -4.69 -4.95 -11.49
CA GLU A 26 -4.45 -4.93 -12.93
C GLU A 26 -3.38 -3.90 -13.30
N ALA A 27 -3.38 -2.72 -12.66
CA ALA A 27 -2.39 -1.67 -12.88
C ALA A 27 -0.96 -2.14 -12.51
N ASP A 28 -0.79 -2.81 -11.37
CA ASP A 28 0.49 -3.37 -10.93
C ASP A 28 0.99 -4.47 -11.87
N ASN A 29 0.11 -5.38 -12.28
CA ASN A 29 0.45 -6.41 -13.26
C ASN A 29 0.85 -5.79 -14.60
N MET A 30 0.11 -4.76 -15.05
CA MET A 30 0.42 -4.03 -16.27
C MET A 30 1.79 -3.35 -16.19
N ALA A 31 2.15 -2.79 -15.02
CA ALA A 31 3.45 -2.17 -14.80
C ALA A 31 4.58 -3.22 -14.88
N ILE A 32 4.53 -4.28 -14.08
CA ILE A 32 5.64 -5.23 -14.02
C ILE A 32 5.76 -6.08 -15.29
N TYR A 33 4.66 -6.55 -15.89
CA TYR A 33 4.71 -7.35 -17.12
C TYR A 33 4.95 -6.52 -18.37
N GLY A 34 4.46 -5.28 -18.41
CA GLY A 34 4.58 -4.39 -19.55
C GLY A 34 6.00 -3.88 -19.83
N VAL A 35 6.84 -3.76 -18.79
CA VAL A 35 8.22 -3.33 -18.95
C VAL A 35 9.04 -4.39 -19.69
N LYS A 36 9.80 -3.94 -20.73
CA LYS A 36 10.74 -4.82 -21.43
C LYS A 36 11.88 -5.23 -20.50
N LYS A 37 12.13 -6.52 -20.40
CA LYS A 37 13.17 -7.11 -19.57
C LYS A 37 14.28 -7.69 -20.46
N PRO A 38 15.44 -7.03 -20.60
CA PRO A 38 16.60 -7.61 -21.25
C PRO A 38 17.03 -8.92 -20.55
N LYS A 39 17.72 -9.79 -21.29
CA LYS A 39 18.35 -10.98 -20.71
C LYS A 39 19.33 -10.55 -19.60
N ASN A 40 19.28 -11.20 -18.46
CA ASN A 40 20.08 -10.90 -17.25
C ASN A 40 19.73 -9.56 -16.56
N ALA A 41 18.63 -8.90 -16.92
CA ALA A 41 18.20 -7.70 -16.23
C ALA A 41 17.66 -8.01 -14.84
N ARG A 42 18.04 -7.19 -13.85
CA ARG A 42 17.56 -7.28 -12.47
C ARG A 42 16.25 -6.54 -12.28
N ILE A 43 15.35 -7.15 -11.52
CA ILE A 43 14.09 -6.60 -11.04
C ILE A 43 14.18 -6.48 -9.53
N ILE A 44 13.90 -5.30 -8.97
CA ILE A 44 13.87 -5.08 -7.53
C ILE A 44 12.44 -4.75 -7.10
N VAL A 45 11.92 -5.48 -6.12
CA VAL A 45 10.58 -5.28 -5.57
C VAL A 45 10.70 -5.19 -4.05
N SER A 46 9.95 -4.30 -3.40
CA SER A 46 9.93 -4.28 -1.94
C SER A 46 9.40 -5.59 -1.37
N ALA A 47 10.00 -6.07 -0.27
CA ALA A 47 9.51 -7.27 0.42
C ALA A 47 8.13 -7.07 1.08
N SER A 48 7.69 -5.80 1.23
CA SER A 48 6.39 -5.42 1.81
C SER A 48 5.31 -5.05 0.80
N GLU A 49 5.55 -5.29 -0.50
CA GLU A 49 4.53 -5.01 -1.53
C GLU A 49 3.23 -5.78 -1.28
N HIS A 50 2.15 -5.22 -1.80
CA HIS A 50 0.89 -5.95 -1.88
C HIS A 50 1.02 -7.20 -2.77
N SER A 51 0.20 -8.22 -2.55
CA SER A 51 0.20 -9.47 -3.36
C SER A 51 0.02 -9.21 -4.86
N ALA A 52 -0.59 -8.09 -5.25
CA ALA A 52 -0.72 -7.64 -6.64
C ALA A 52 0.63 -7.41 -7.35
N MET A 53 1.69 -7.11 -6.59
CA MET A 53 3.05 -6.95 -7.11
C MET A 53 3.95 -8.14 -6.70
N LEU A 54 3.82 -8.67 -5.47
CA LEU A 54 4.65 -9.81 -5.01
C LEU A 54 4.42 -11.08 -5.83
N ASN A 55 3.16 -11.41 -6.16
CA ASN A 55 2.88 -12.62 -6.92
C ASN A 55 3.42 -12.55 -8.35
N PRO A 56 3.23 -11.48 -9.14
CA PRO A 56 3.88 -11.31 -10.43
C PRO A 56 5.42 -11.33 -10.35
N ALA A 57 6.01 -10.71 -9.32
CA ALA A 57 7.45 -10.75 -9.11
C ALA A 57 7.95 -12.18 -8.84
N THR A 58 7.22 -12.95 -8.03
CA THR A 58 7.51 -14.37 -7.76
C THR A 58 7.33 -15.22 -9.01
N ASP A 59 6.31 -14.97 -9.83
CA ASP A 59 6.13 -15.65 -11.12
C ASP A 59 7.31 -15.40 -12.05
N LEU A 60 7.80 -14.17 -12.13
CA LEU A 60 9.01 -13.84 -12.92
C LEU A 60 10.26 -14.54 -12.36
N LEU A 61 10.43 -14.58 -11.03
CA LEU A 61 11.52 -15.32 -10.39
C LEU A 61 11.47 -16.82 -10.78
N ASN A 62 10.30 -17.43 -10.72
CA ASN A 62 10.09 -18.84 -11.11
C ASN A 62 10.36 -19.07 -12.61
N LYS A 63 10.21 -18.06 -13.45
CA LYS A 63 10.56 -18.07 -14.87
C LYS A 63 12.04 -17.79 -15.15
N GLY A 64 12.87 -17.68 -14.10
CA GLY A 64 14.32 -17.52 -14.22
C GLY A 64 14.82 -16.08 -14.40
N TYR A 65 13.99 -15.07 -14.13
CA TYR A 65 14.45 -13.68 -14.08
C TYR A 65 15.19 -13.40 -12.76
N ASP A 66 16.18 -12.50 -12.79
CA ASP A 66 16.88 -12.03 -11.58
C ASP A 66 15.98 -11.06 -10.80
N VAL A 67 15.14 -11.61 -9.93
CA VAL A 67 14.24 -10.86 -9.05
C VAL A 67 14.79 -10.88 -7.64
N VAL A 68 14.99 -9.70 -7.07
CA VAL A 68 15.45 -9.52 -5.69
C VAL A 68 14.46 -8.67 -4.89
N PHE A 69 14.29 -9.02 -3.61
CA PHE A 69 13.37 -8.32 -2.72
C PHE A 69 14.15 -7.35 -1.82
N ALA A 70 13.79 -6.06 -1.87
CA ALA A 70 14.41 -5.04 -1.03
C ALA A 70 14.03 -5.26 0.45
N PRO A 71 15.04 -5.37 1.36
CA PRO A 71 14.82 -5.53 2.78
C PRO A 71 14.11 -4.34 3.42
N LEU A 72 13.52 -4.60 4.59
CA LEU A 72 12.69 -3.65 5.33
C LEU A 72 13.34 -3.22 6.63
N ASN A 73 12.93 -2.06 7.11
CA ASN A 73 13.07 -1.63 8.49
C ASN A 73 11.98 -2.30 9.35
N PRO A 74 12.10 -2.28 10.69
CA PRO A 74 11.09 -2.86 11.60
C PRO A 74 9.68 -2.27 11.45
N ASP A 75 9.55 -1.04 10.97
CA ASP A 75 8.29 -0.37 10.71
C ASP A 75 7.63 -0.75 9.36
N GLY A 76 8.28 -1.61 8.57
CA GLY A 76 7.81 -2.04 7.26
C GLY A 76 8.18 -1.13 6.09
N SER A 77 8.87 -0.01 6.33
CA SER A 77 9.46 0.80 5.27
C SER A 77 10.68 0.10 4.64
N VAL A 78 11.04 0.48 3.41
CA VAL A 78 12.23 -0.06 2.74
C VAL A 78 13.49 0.44 3.44
N ASN A 79 14.39 -0.47 3.78
CA ASN A 79 15.72 -0.13 4.28
C ASN A 79 16.57 0.42 3.13
N ILE A 80 16.80 1.72 3.15
CA ILE A 80 17.47 2.45 2.05
C ILE A 80 18.93 2.00 1.89
N ASP A 81 19.63 1.71 2.97
CA ASP A 81 21.03 1.32 2.90
C ASP A 81 21.20 -0.08 2.29
N GLU A 82 20.32 -1.00 2.65
CA GLU A 82 20.27 -2.32 2.05
C GLU A 82 19.76 -2.27 0.59
N PHE A 83 18.74 -1.46 0.31
CA PHE A 83 18.26 -1.23 -1.06
C PHE A 83 19.38 -0.75 -1.98
N LYS A 84 20.22 0.19 -1.52
CA LYS A 84 21.35 0.70 -2.28
C LYS A 84 22.33 -0.40 -2.70
N LYS A 85 22.56 -1.42 -1.87
CA LYS A 85 23.44 -2.56 -2.18
C LYS A 85 22.89 -3.47 -3.29
N LEU A 86 21.57 -3.45 -3.53
CA LEU A 86 20.94 -4.23 -4.60
C LEU A 86 21.08 -3.58 -5.98
N LEU A 87 21.37 -2.27 -6.02
CA LEU A 87 21.44 -1.51 -7.26
C LEU A 87 22.71 -1.85 -8.05
N ASN A 88 22.54 -2.10 -9.34
CA ASN A 88 23.60 -2.21 -10.33
C ASN A 88 23.09 -1.70 -11.69
N LYS A 89 23.97 -1.62 -12.68
CA LYS A 89 23.66 -1.13 -14.04
C LYS A 89 22.63 -1.98 -14.80
N ASP A 90 22.42 -3.21 -14.39
CA ASP A 90 21.52 -4.17 -15.04
C ASP A 90 20.09 -4.12 -14.47
N VAL A 91 19.82 -3.26 -13.49
CA VAL A 91 18.48 -3.03 -12.97
C VAL A 91 17.59 -2.43 -14.06
N CYS A 92 16.52 -3.13 -14.42
CA CYS A 92 15.56 -2.68 -15.44
C CYS A 92 14.23 -2.20 -14.85
N PHE A 93 13.85 -2.71 -13.68
CA PHE A 93 12.58 -2.38 -13.02
C PHE A 93 12.76 -2.35 -11.51
N VAL A 94 12.18 -1.34 -10.87
CA VAL A 94 12.08 -1.20 -9.41
C VAL A 94 10.63 -0.91 -9.06
N SER A 95 10.07 -1.65 -8.10
CA SER A 95 8.75 -1.37 -7.56
C SER A 95 8.81 -1.27 -6.04
N ILE A 96 8.46 -0.09 -5.53
CA ILE A 96 8.38 0.21 -4.10
C ILE A 96 7.05 0.92 -3.84
N MET A 97 6.18 0.33 -3.03
CA MET A 97 4.90 0.94 -2.69
C MET A 97 5.09 2.26 -1.93
N HIS A 98 4.20 3.23 -2.17
CA HIS A 98 4.32 4.55 -1.54
C HIS A 98 3.96 4.51 -0.05
N VAL A 99 2.81 3.91 0.27
CA VAL A 99 2.34 3.71 1.66
C VAL A 99 2.06 2.24 1.86
N ASN A 100 2.64 1.65 2.90
CA ASN A 100 2.44 0.24 3.20
C ASN A 100 1.00 -0.02 3.68
N ASN A 101 0.37 -1.05 3.14
CA ASN A 101 -1.04 -1.39 3.42
C ASN A 101 -1.25 -2.09 4.76
N GLU A 102 -0.19 -2.51 5.43
CA GLU A 102 -0.23 -3.19 6.74
C GLU A 102 0.20 -2.23 7.86
N THR A 103 1.39 -1.65 7.77
CA THR A 103 1.94 -0.78 8.81
C THR A 103 1.62 0.70 8.61
N GLY A 104 1.26 1.11 7.40
CA GLY A 104 1.12 2.52 7.03
C GLY A 104 2.44 3.25 6.83
N ALA A 105 3.58 2.56 6.84
CA ALA A 105 4.88 3.18 6.59
C ALA A 105 4.92 3.88 5.23
N VAL A 106 5.43 5.10 5.21
CA VAL A 106 5.58 5.92 4.00
C VAL A 106 7.01 5.82 3.49
N ASN A 107 7.19 5.30 2.27
CA ASN A 107 8.50 5.19 1.64
C ASN A 107 8.93 6.51 0.99
N ASP A 108 10.20 6.88 1.16
CA ASP A 108 10.82 8.05 0.51
C ASP A 108 11.11 7.72 -0.98
N LEU A 109 10.08 7.84 -1.80
CA LEU A 109 10.18 7.53 -3.23
C LEU A 109 11.15 8.45 -3.97
N GLN A 110 11.28 9.72 -3.57
CA GLN A 110 12.22 10.64 -4.20
C GLN A 110 13.67 10.15 -4.03
N LYS A 111 14.02 9.72 -2.83
CA LYS A 111 15.35 9.16 -2.53
C LYS A 111 15.56 7.85 -3.27
N ILE A 112 14.58 6.96 -3.31
CA ILE A 112 14.61 5.67 -4.03
C ILE A 112 14.82 5.92 -5.54
N VAL A 113 14.04 6.82 -6.14
CA VAL A 113 14.17 7.18 -7.56
C VAL A 113 15.55 7.74 -7.85
N LYS A 114 16.01 8.71 -7.05
CA LYS A 114 17.34 9.34 -7.21
C LYS A 114 18.46 8.32 -7.15
N LEU A 115 18.44 7.43 -6.16
CA LEU A 115 19.45 6.36 -6.02
C LEU A 115 19.40 5.41 -7.22
N THR A 116 18.20 4.95 -7.60
CA THR A 116 18.03 4.03 -8.73
C THR A 116 18.55 4.65 -10.02
N LYS A 117 18.14 5.88 -10.34
CA LYS A 117 18.52 6.56 -11.58
C LYS A 117 20.01 6.95 -11.62
N SER A 118 20.64 7.14 -10.48
CA SER A 118 22.10 7.41 -10.41
C SER A 118 22.94 6.19 -10.81
N VAL A 119 22.46 4.97 -10.60
CA VAL A 119 23.16 3.71 -10.90
C VAL A 119 22.65 3.08 -12.20
N ALA A 120 21.34 3.09 -12.40
CA ALA A 120 20.63 2.50 -13.55
C ALA A 120 19.69 3.53 -14.19
N PRO A 121 20.18 4.52 -14.95
CA PRO A 121 19.38 5.63 -15.45
C PRO A 121 18.26 5.21 -16.43
N LYS A 122 18.34 4.03 -17.03
CA LYS A 122 17.33 3.47 -17.94
C LYS A 122 16.31 2.59 -17.26
N SER A 123 16.48 2.29 -15.96
CA SER A 123 15.50 1.50 -15.19
C SER A 123 14.15 2.22 -15.15
N ILE A 124 13.08 1.45 -15.07
CA ILE A 124 11.74 1.97 -14.82
C ILE A 124 11.44 1.84 -13.33
N VAL A 125 11.06 2.96 -12.70
CA VAL A 125 10.66 2.99 -11.29
C VAL A 125 9.14 3.11 -11.21
N HIS A 126 8.52 2.08 -10.68
CA HIS A 126 7.08 1.99 -10.39
C HIS A 126 6.84 2.16 -8.89
N SER A 127 5.67 2.68 -8.54
CA SER A 127 5.19 2.66 -7.17
C SER A 127 3.69 2.32 -7.12
N ASP A 128 3.31 1.37 -6.27
CA ASP A 128 1.93 1.16 -5.88
C ASP A 128 1.51 2.30 -4.93
N GLY A 129 0.64 3.18 -5.45
CA GLY A 129 0.08 4.33 -4.73
C GLY A 129 -1.33 4.11 -4.19
N VAL A 130 -1.82 2.89 -4.22
CA VAL A 130 -3.20 2.54 -3.84
C VAL A 130 -3.54 3.00 -2.42
N GLN A 131 -2.62 2.88 -1.49
CA GLN A 131 -2.80 3.35 -0.11
C GLN A 131 -2.36 4.81 0.10
N ALA A 132 -1.68 5.42 -0.86
CA ALA A 132 -1.18 6.79 -0.75
C ALA A 132 -2.15 7.85 -1.29
N LEU A 133 -2.90 7.53 -2.36
CA LEU A 133 -3.80 8.47 -3.03
C LEU A 133 -4.79 9.08 -2.04
N MET A 134 -4.85 10.41 -1.94
CA MET A 134 -5.68 11.19 -1.00
C MET A 134 -5.39 10.92 0.50
N LYS A 135 -4.31 10.20 0.84
CA LYS A 135 -3.85 10.02 2.22
C LYS A 135 -2.57 10.81 2.49
N VAL A 136 -1.66 10.81 1.54
CA VAL A 136 -0.46 11.65 1.53
C VAL A 136 -0.48 12.53 0.28
N LYS A 137 0.33 13.60 0.28
CA LYS A 137 0.45 14.47 -0.90
C LYS A 137 1.16 13.72 -2.01
N VAL A 138 0.46 13.49 -3.11
CA VAL A 138 1.01 12.86 -4.31
C VAL A 138 1.31 13.96 -5.34
N ASN A 139 2.58 14.10 -5.71
CA ASN A 139 3.01 14.93 -6.84
C ASN A 139 3.97 14.08 -7.69
N LEU A 140 3.45 13.51 -8.77
CA LEU A 140 4.18 12.55 -9.59
C LEU A 140 5.44 13.12 -10.24
N MET A 141 5.41 14.41 -10.59
CA MET A 141 6.60 15.08 -11.12
C MET A 141 7.72 15.18 -10.07
N ASN A 142 7.37 15.54 -8.83
CA ASN A 142 8.33 15.65 -7.73
C ASN A 142 8.82 14.28 -7.24
N LEU A 143 7.93 13.29 -7.16
CA LEU A 143 8.30 11.92 -6.80
C LEU A 143 9.29 11.31 -7.79
N GLY A 144 9.20 11.70 -9.05
CA GLY A 144 10.10 11.26 -10.08
C GLY A 144 9.87 9.82 -10.56
N VAL A 145 8.81 9.13 -10.10
CA VAL A 145 8.48 7.76 -10.54
C VAL A 145 8.09 7.73 -12.03
N ASP A 146 8.38 6.63 -12.69
CA ASP A 146 8.04 6.44 -14.10
C ASP A 146 6.62 5.90 -14.28
N MET A 147 6.13 5.12 -13.30
CA MET A 147 4.76 4.59 -13.27
C MET A 147 4.20 4.62 -11.84
N TYR A 148 2.87 4.77 -11.75
CA TYR A 148 2.19 4.84 -10.45
C TYR A 148 0.80 4.24 -10.51
N SER A 149 0.55 3.20 -9.71
CA SER A 149 -0.75 2.49 -9.68
C SER A 149 -1.69 3.10 -8.64
N VAL A 150 -2.98 3.14 -8.97
CA VAL A 150 -4.03 3.60 -8.05
C VAL A 150 -5.29 2.75 -8.16
N SER A 151 -6.13 2.80 -7.12
CA SER A 151 -7.42 2.10 -7.09
C SER A 151 -8.52 2.98 -6.53
N ALA A 152 -9.62 3.08 -7.25
CA ALA A 152 -10.73 3.99 -6.95
C ALA A 152 -11.41 3.67 -5.60
N HIS A 153 -11.62 2.39 -5.28
CA HIS A 153 -12.32 2.00 -4.05
C HIS A 153 -11.57 2.36 -2.75
N LYS A 154 -10.27 2.66 -2.82
CA LYS A 154 -9.48 3.11 -1.66
C LYS A 154 -9.65 4.59 -1.33
N VAL A 155 -10.37 5.31 -2.18
CA VAL A 155 -10.77 6.71 -1.97
C VAL A 155 -12.30 6.87 -2.04
N HIS A 156 -13.03 5.84 -1.61
CA HIS A 156 -14.50 5.81 -1.54
C HIS A 156 -15.23 5.96 -2.89
N ALA A 157 -14.53 5.73 -4.00
CA ALA A 157 -15.13 5.64 -5.32
C ALA A 157 -15.57 4.18 -5.63
N PRO A 158 -16.31 3.93 -6.71
CA PRO A 158 -16.80 2.60 -7.04
C PRO A 158 -15.68 1.57 -7.21
N ARG A 159 -15.99 0.31 -6.87
CA ARG A 159 -15.14 -0.85 -7.20
C ARG A 159 -15.13 -1.07 -8.71
N GLY A 160 -14.15 -1.82 -9.22
CA GLY A 160 -14.03 -2.11 -10.66
C GLY A 160 -13.40 -0.99 -11.46
N VAL A 161 -12.68 -0.07 -10.83
CA VAL A 161 -11.87 0.98 -11.46
C VAL A 161 -10.54 1.14 -10.72
N GLY A 162 -9.49 1.20 -11.49
CA GLY A 162 -8.14 1.57 -11.09
C GLY A 162 -7.45 2.33 -12.22
N GLY A 163 -6.16 2.54 -12.10
CA GLY A 163 -5.40 3.19 -13.15
C GLY A 163 -3.91 3.12 -12.94
N LEU A 164 -3.19 3.24 -14.05
CA LEU A 164 -1.74 3.32 -14.11
C LEU A 164 -1.34 4.65 -14.74
N TYR A 165 -0.66 5.49 -13.97
CA TYR A 165 0.08 6.62 -14.54
C TYR A 165 1.34 6.10 -15.22
N ILE A 166 1.65 6.63 -16.38
CA ILE A 166 2.86 6.34 -17.15
C ILE A 166 3.48 7.67 -17.55
N ARG A 167 4.70 7.94 -17.08
CA ARG A 167 5.43 9.17 -17.38
C ARG A 167 5.63 9.34 -18.89
N LYS A 168 5.63 10.56 -19.35
CA LYS A 168 5.93 10.90 -20.76
C LYS A 168 7.26 10.30 -21.20
N GLY A 169 7.24 9.57 -22.31
CA GLY A 169 8.41 8.90 -22.88
C GLY A 169 8.65 7.46 -22.39
N VAL A 170 7.99 7.03 -21.32
CA VAL A 170 8.01 5.62 -20.88
C VAL A 170 7.16 4.78 -21.82
N ARG A 171 7.68 3.63 -22.22
CA ARG A 171 6.97 2.68 -23.11
C ARG A 171 6.83 1.33 -22.42
N ILE A 172 5.62 0.81 -22.43
CA ILE A 172 5.30 -0.54 -21.94
C ILE A 172 4.55 -1.32 -23.02
N ASN A 173 4.61 -2.64 -22.94
CA ASN A 173 3.79 -3.52 -23.75
C ASN A 173 2.39 -3.64 -23.13
N PRO A 174 1.34 -3.80 -23.93
CA PRO A 174 -0.01 -4.03 -23.44
C PRO A 174 -0.10 -5.37 -22.67
N LEU A 175 -0.87 -5.38 -21.59
CA LEU A 175 -1.19 -6.62 -20.87
C LEU A 175 -2.41 -7.32 -21.48
N ILE A 176 -3.42 -6.54 -21.91
CA ILE A 176 -4.67 -7.05 -22.48
C ILE A 176 -4.77 -6.56 -23.93
N LEU A 177 -4.69 -7.49 -24.87
CA LEU A 177 -4.79 -7.24 -26.29
C LEU A 177 -6.26 -7.27 -26.74
N GLY A 178 -6.62 -6.46 -27.76
CA GLY A 178 -7.98 -6.41 -28.32
C GLY A 178 -8.23 -5.17 -29.16
N GLY A 179 -9.34 -4.47 -28.94
CA GLY A 179 -9.85 -3.38 -29.77
C GLY A 179 -9.12 -2.02 -29.69
N GLY A 180 -7.96 -1.96 -29.02
CA GLY A 180 -7.11 -0.77 -29.03
C GLY A 180 -7.53 0.34 -28.04
N GLN A 181 -8.45 0.09 -27.13
CA GLN A 181 -8.84 1.04 -26.10
C GLN A 181 -7.62 1.42 -25.23
N GLU A 182 -7.74 2.50 -24.46
CA GLU A 182 -6.69 3.00 -23.57
C GLU A 182 -5.32 3.11 -24.30
N LYS A 183 -5.35 3.73 -25.49
CA LYS A 183 -4.16 3.93 -26.36
C LYS A 183 -3.49 2.61 -26.80
N GLY A 184 -4.25 1.52 -26.86
CA GLY A 184 -3.76 0.19 -27.21
C GLY A 184 -3.05 -0.53 -26.07
N LEU A 185 -2.97 0.07 -24.88
CA LEU A 185 -2.28 -0.51 -23.73
C LEU A 185 -3.20 -1.39 -22.88
N ARG A 186 -4.51 -1.14 -22.91
CA ARG A 186 -5.49 -1.91 -22.15
C ARG A 186 -6.81 -1.99 -22.93
N SER A 187 -6.96 -3.03 -23.72
CA SER A 187 -8.19 -3.26 -24.49
C SER A 187 -9.31 -3.78 -23.58
N ALA A 188 -10.48 -3.38 -23.81
CA ALA A 188 -11.82 -3.74 -23.36
C ALA A 188 -12.65 -2.46 -23.20
N THR A 189 -13.97 -2.57 -23.27
CA THR A 189 -14.90 -1.44 -23.05
C THR A 189 -14.66 -0.80 -21.69
N GLU A 190 -14.50 0.50 -21.68
CA GLU A 190 -14.21 1.27 -20.48
C GLU A 190 -15.44 1.36 -19.55
N ASN A 191 -15.21 1.22 -18.25
CA ASN A 191 -16.22 1.47 -17.22
C ASN A 191 -16.46 2.97 -17.03
N LEU A 192 -17.12 3.61 -18.02
CA LEU A 192 -17.27 5.06 -18.05
C LEU A 192 -17.93 5.63 -16.79
N ALA A 193 -18.98 4.98 -16.28
CA ALA A 193 -19.66 5.43 -15.06
C ALA A 193 -18.73 5.43 -13.85
N GLY A 194 -18.00 4.34 -13.64
CA GLY A 194 -17.04 4.23 -12.55
C GLY A 194 -15.87 5.20 -12.69
N ILE A 195 -15.37 5.41 -13.89
CA ILE A 195 -14.28 6.35 -14.19
C ILE A 195 -14.69 7.80 -13.90
N VAL A 196 -15.89 8.20 -14.31
CA VAL A 196 -16.40 9.55 -14.01
C VAL A 196 -16.61 9.72 -12.51
N ALA A 197 -17.18 8.74 -11.83
CA ALA A 197 -17.34 8.77 -10.38
C ALA A 197 -15.99 8.86 -9.66
N PHE A 198 -14.98 8.11 -10.08
CA PHE A 198 -13.62 8.17 -9.52
C PHE A 198 -13.03 9.58 -9.66
N SER A 199 -13.10 10.17 -10.86
CA SER A 199 -12.61 11.53 -11.12
C SER A 199 -13.32 12.57 -10.23
N LYS A 200 -14.64 12.45 -10.05
CA LYS A 200 -15.43 13.39 -9.23
C LYS A 200 -15.13 13.25 -7.73
N ILE A 201 -14.93 12.03 -7.26
CA ILE A 201 -14.51 11.79 -5.88
C ILE A 201 -13.12 12.39 -5.62
N LEU A 202 -12.16 12.19 -6.53
CA LEU A 202 -10.84 12.81 -6.39
C LEU A 202 -10.91 14.33 -6.34
N GLU A 203 -11.73 14.96 -7.20
CA GLU A 203 -11.94 16.42 -7.17
C GLU A 203 -12.48 16.91 -5.83
N LYS A 204 -13.42 16.16 -5.22
CA LYS A 204 -13.95 16.45 -3.88
C LYS A 204 -12.86 16.33 -2.81
N TYR A 205 -12.13 15.23 -2.81
CA TYR A 205 -11.10 14.94 -1.81
C TYR A 205 -9.89 15.88 -1.93
N ASP A 206 -9.53 16.30 -3.13
CA ASP A 206 -8.45 17.26 -3.35
C ASP A 206 -8.76 18.62 -2.69
N LYS A 207 -10.01 19.11 -2.80
CA LYS A 207 -10.47 20.33 -2.13
C LYS A 207 -10.44 20.25 -0.61
N MET A 208 -10.63 19.05 -0.05
CA MET A 208 -10.68 18.79 1.39
C MET A 208 -9.38 18.14 1.92
N PHE A 209 -8.33 18.08 1.10
CA PHE A 209 -7.17 17.25 1.39
C PHE A 209 -6.55 17.53 2.76
N ASN A 210 -6.23 18.81 3.05
CA ASN A 210 -5.58 19.19 4.31
C ASN A 210 -6.49 18.91 5.52
N GLU A 211 -7.79 19.19 5.41
CA GLU A 211 -8.77 18.92 6.46
C GLU A 211 -8.86 17.41 6.75
N ASN A 212 -8.94 16.58 5.70
CA ASN A 212 -9.03 15.13 5.83
C ASN A 212 -7.74 14.51 6.41
N VAL A 213 -6.58 15.05 6.05
CA VAL A 213 -5.29 14.64 6.63
C VAL A 213 -5.26 14.95 8.12
N GLU A 214 -5.65 16.17 8.52
CA GLU A 214 -5.65 16.57 9.93
C GLU A 214 -6.64 15.73 10.76
N LYS A 215 -7.85 15.48 10.27
CA LYS A 215 -8.82 14.63 10.96
C LYS A 215 -8.28 13.23 11.23
N ARG A 216 -7.68 12.58 10.23
CA ARG A 216 -7.07 11.26 10.41
C ARG A 216 -5.90 11.30 11.40
N LYS A 217 -5.08 12.34 11.33
CA LYS A 217 -3.94 12.53 12.23
C LYS A 217 -4.40 12.65 13.69
N VAL A 218 -5.38 13.48 13.99
CA VAL A 218 -5.94 13.63 15.34
C VAL A 218 -6.40 12.30 15.91
N VAL A 219 -7.12 11.50 15.13
CA VAL A 219 -7.62 10.18 15.53
C VAL A 219 -6.46 9.21 15.78
N LEU A 220 -5.47 9.16 14.89
CA LEU A 220 -4.32 8.27 15.05
C LEU A 220 -3.44 8.64 16.25
N ASP A 221 -3.16 9.93 16.42
CA ASP A 221 -2.35 10.43 17.55
C ASP A 221 -3.05 10.11 18.88
N TYR A 222 -4.38 10.29 18.94
CA TYR A 222 -5.17 9.92 20.09
C TYR A 222 -5.09 8.43 20.42
N LEU A 223 -5.29 7.56 19.42
CA LEU A 223 -5.17 6.11 19.60
C LEU A 223 -3.77 5.72 20.08
N ARG A 224 -2.72 6.25 19.47
CA ARG A 224 -1.33 5.98 19.86
C ARG A 224 -1.06 6.37 21.31
N GLN A 225 -1.45 7.59 21.67
CA GLN A 225 -1.28 8.10 23.03
C GLN A 225 -2.00 7.20 24.05
N LYS A 226 -3.28 6.92 23.82
CA LYS A 226 -4.08 6.11 24.73
C LYS A 226 -3.59 4.68 24.87
N ILE A 227 -3.19 4.04 23.78
CA ILE A 227 -2.61 2.69 23.83
C ILE A 227 -1.30 2.70 24.64
N SER A 228 -0.41 3.66 24.40
CA SER A 228 0.85 3.76 25.14
C SER A 228 0.64 4.03 26.63
N GLU A 229 -0.39 4.81 27.00
CA GLU A 229 -0.71 5.13 28.40
C GLU A 229 -1.40 3.98 29.15
N THR A 230 -2.31 3.26 28.49
CA THR A 230 -3.24 2.34 29.16
C THR A 230 -2.97 0.85 28.88
N MET A 231 -2.18 0.54 27.85
CA MET A 231 -1.83 -0.81 27.41
C MET A 231 -0.35 -0.87 26.94
N PRO A 232 0.63 -0.46 27.76
CA PRO A 232 2.04 -0.33 27.37
C PRO A 232 2.72 -1.67 27.05
N GLU A 233 2.09 -2.79 27.38
CA GLU A 233 2.56 -4.14 27.06
C GLU A 233 2.43 -4.49 25.57
N HIS A 234 1.65 -3.72 24.78
CA HIS A 234 1.47 -3.93 23.34
C HIS A 234 2.46 -3.09 22.54
N ILE A 235 2.83 -3.57 21.37
CA ILE A 235 3.78 -2.88 20.48
C ILE A 235 3.02 -2.17 19.38
N ILE A 236 3.24 -0.86 19.24
CA ILE A 236 2.80 -0.10 18.08
C ILE A 236 3.87 -0.27 17.00
N VAL A 237 3.55 -1.03 15.94
CA VAL A 237 4.47 -1.31 14.82
C VAL A 237 4.47 -0.17 13.80
N SER A 238 3.33 0.46 13.59
CA SER A 238 3.20 1.57 12.64
C SER A 238 4.08 2.75 13.01
N PRO A 239 4.83 3.35 12.07
CA PRO A 239 5.59 4.57 12.33
C PRO A 239 4.66 5.76 12.62
N GLU A 240 5.20 6.79 13.28
CA GLU A 240 4.43 8.00 13.66
C GLU A 240 3.82 8.73 12.46
N ASN A 241 4.50 8.70 11.32
CA ASN A 241 4.05 9.35 10.08
C ASN A 241 3.06 8.52 9.25
N SER A 242 2.54 7.41 9.79
CA SER A 242 1.50 6.63 9.11
C SER A 242 0.24 7.49 8.89
N PRO A 243 -0.29 7.60 7.66
CA PRO A 243 -1.35 8.56 7.35
C PRO A 243 -2.75 8.11 7.76
N HIS A 244 -2.98 6.80 7.96
CA HIS A 244 -4.34 6.27 8.21
C HIS A 244 -4.37 4.84 8.76
N ILE A 245 -3.22 4.24 9.06
CA ILE A 245 -3.12 2.86 9.53
C ILE A 245 -2.38 2.81 10.87
N LEU A 246 -2.89 2.03 11.80
CA LEU A 246 -2.23 1.70 13.05
C LEU A 246 -2.15 0.16 13.15
N MET A 247 -0.96 -0.39 13.00
CA MET A 247 -0.68 -1.79 13.25
C MET A 247 -0.23 -1.95 14.69
N LEU A 248 -0.88 -2.85 15.41
CA LEU A 248 -0.56 -3.23 16.79
C LEU A 248 -0.15 -4.69 16.82
N ALA A 249 0.81 -5.03 17.67
CA ALA A 249 1.12 -6.39 18.03
C ALA A 249 0.72 -6.59 19.50
N LEU A 250 -0.36 -7.32 19.73
CA LEU A 250 -0.94 -7.59 21.03
C LEU A 250 -0.14 -8.68 21.75
N LYS A 251 0.20 -8.44 22.99
CA LYS A 251 0.91 -9.42 23.82
C LYS A 251 -0.03 -10.55 24.23
N GLY A 252 0.37 -11.79 23.94
CA GLY A 252 -0.32 -12.99 24.43
C GLY A 252 -1.70 -13.28 23.86
N VAL A 253 -2.22 -12.49 22.92
CA VAL A 253 -3.53 -12.68 22.28
C VAL A 253 -3.34 -12.86 20.77
N ARG A 254 -4.06 -13.83 20.19
CA ARG A 254 -4.02 -14.01 18.72
C ARG A 254 -4.89 -12.96 18.02
N GLY A 255 -4.35 -12.34 16.97
CA GLY A 255 -5.04 -11.31 16.19
C GLY A 255 -6.38 -11.77 15.60
N GLU A 256 -6.47 -13.02 15.10
CA GLU A 256 -7.73 -13.60 14.60
C GLU A 256 -8.81 -13.71 15.70
N VAL A 257 -8.41 -14.12 16.91
CA VAL A 257 -9.34 -14.21 18.05
C VAL A 257 -9.82 -12.82 18.43
N MET A 258 -8.92 -11.82 18.46
CA MET A 258 -9.28 -10.44 18.74
C MET A 258 -10.22 -9.87 17.68
N LEU A 259 -9.96 -10.13 16.38
CA LEU A 259 -10.83 -9.70 15.28
C LEU A 259 -12.26 -10.18 15.50
N HIS A 260 -12.48 -11.49 15.68
CA HIS A 260 -13.82 -12.03 15.87
C HIS A 260 -14.47 -11.57 17.17
N SER A 261 -13.68 -11.40 18.24
CA SER A 261 -14.21 -10.88 19.49
C SER A 261 -14.65 -9.42 19.42
N LEU A 262 -14.00 -8.59 18.61
CA LEU A 262 -14.38 -7.20 18.35
C LEU A 262 -15.59 -7.09 17.39
N GLU A 263 -15.73 -8.02 16.45
CA GLU A 263 -16.91 -8.10 15.56
C GLU A 263 -18.22 -8.21 16.36
N ASP A 264 -18.23 -8.93 17.49
CA ASP A 264 -19.41 -9.05 18.37
C ASP A 264 -19.87 -7.69 18.94
N TYR A 265 -18.99 -6.70 18.98
CA TYR A 265 -19.27 -5.32 19.39
C TYR A 265 -19.47 -4.35 18.19
N GLY A 266 -19.52 -4.88 16.95
CA GLY A 266 -19.63 -4.07 15.74
C GLY A 266 -18.35 -3.32 15.35
N ILE A 267 -17.19 -3.70 15.92
CA ILE A 267 -15.89 -3.09 15.63
C ILE A 267 -15.16 -3.96 14.59
N LEU A 268 -14.92 -3.38 13.43
CA LEU A 268 -14.24 -4.07 12.33
C LEU A 268 -12.77 -3.64 12.24
N ILE A 269 -11.88 -4.59 12.45
CA ILE A 269 -10.44 -4.41 12.28
C ILE A 269 -9.90 -5.31 11.18
N GLY A 270 -8.64 -5.14 10.78
CA GLY A 270 -7.92 -6.11 9.95
C GLY A 270 -6.97 -6.94 10.82
N VAL A 271 -6.76 -8.17 10.42
CA VAL A 271 -5.57 -8.94 10.82
C VAL A 271 -4.72 -9.00 9.57
N GLY A 272 -3.40 -8.85 9.68
CA GLY A 272 -2.52 -8.80 8.51
C GLY A 272 -2.85 -9.91 7.51
N SER A 273 -2.33 -9.85 6.31
CA SER A 273 -2.61 -10.81 5.22
C SER A 273 -2.36 -12.31 5.55
N ALA A 274 -2.06 -12.62 6.81
CA ALA A 274 -1.93 -13.98 7.35
C ALA A 274 -3.20 -14.84 7.19
N CYS A 275 -4.38 -14.23 7.26
CA CYS A 275 -5.65 -14.96 7.14
C CYS A 275 -5.93 -15.56 5.75
N SER A 276 -5.24 -15.12 4.71
CA SER A 276 -5.40 -15.65 3.35
C SER A 276 -4.50 -16.85 3.04
N SER A 277 -3.54 -17.17 3.89
CA SER A 277 -2.66 -18.31 3.69
C SER A 277 -3.00 -19.44 4.67
N LYS A 278 -3.44 -20.58 4.17
CA LYS A 278 -3.59 -21.85 4.93
C LYS A 278 -2.27 -22.36 5.59
N LYS A 279 -1.21 -21.53 5.64
CA LYS A 279 0.16 -21.89 6.07
C LYS A 279 0.75 -20.89 7.09
N GLY A 280 0.05 -20.52 8.17
CA GLY A 280 0.73 -19.88 9.31
C GLY A 280 1.13 -18.41 9.10
N ILE A 281 2.11 -17.93 9.86
CA ILE A 281 2.61 -16.54 9.91
C ILE A 281 2.90 -16.00 8.50
N ASN A 282 2.33 -14.84 8.16
CA ASN A 282 2.59 -14.14 6.92
C ASN A 282 4.09 -13.85 6.76
N LYS A 283 4.61 -14.07 5.55
CA LYS A 283 6.01 -13.77 5.23
C LYS A 283 6.41 -12.34 5.59
N PHE A 284 5.50 -11.36 5.43
CA PHE A 284 5.73 -9.97 5.83
C PHE A 284 5.85 -9.83 7.36
N GLN A 285 4.97 -10.47 8.13
CA GLN A 285 5.00 -10.42 9.60
C GLN A 285 6.30 -10.99 10.17
N SER A 286 6.87 -12.02 9.54
CA SER A 286 8.17 -12.56 9.93
C SER A 286 9.33 -11.59 9.73
N LEU A 287 9.16 -10.53 8.93
CA LEU A 287 10.16 -9.49 8.70
C LEU A 287 10.11 -8.36 9.73
N LEU A 288 9.06 -8.30 10.58
CA LEU A 288 8.87 -7.22 11.56
C LEU A 288 9.68 -7.41 12.85
N SER A 289 10.47 -8.48 12.97
CA SER A 289 11.34 -8.74 14.14
C SER A 289 10.61 -8.72 15.49
N LEU A 290 9.35 -9.16 15.54
CA LEU A 290 8.55 -9.27 16.75
C LEU A 290 8.96 -10.53 17.54
N ASP A 291 8.91 -10.44 18.86
CA ASP A 291 9.12 -11.59 19.74
C ASP A 291 7.95 -12.60 19.71
N ASP A 292 8.15 -13.75 20.38
CA ASP A 292 7.19 -14.86 20.36
C ASP A 292 5.86 -14.52 21.03
N GLU A 293 5.83 -13.57 21.96
CA GLU A 293 4.61 -13.16 22.67
C GLU A 293 3.72 -12.25 21.83
N HIS A 294 4.30 -11.51 20.84
CA HIS A 294 3.60 -10.51 20.04
C HIS A 294 3.32 -10.95 18.59
N LYS A 295 4.13 -11.87 18.04
CA LYS A 295 4.07 -12.24 16.61
C LYS A 295 2.71 -12.74 16.11
N GLU A 296 1.92 -13.39 16.96
CA GLU A 296 0.58 -13.87 16.62
C GLU A 296 -0.51 -12.84 16.91
N GLY A 297 -0.19 -11.77 17.64
CA GLY A 297 -1.13 -10.73 18.10
C GLY A 297 -1.33 -9.57 17.13
N ILE A 298 -0.92 -9.69 15.88
CA ILE A 298 -0.96 -8.57 14.94
C ILE A 298 -2.39 -8.26 14.53
N ILE A 299 -2.80 -7.01 14.78
CA ILE A 299 -4.04 -6.42 14.29
C ILE A 299 -3.74 -5.11 13.55
N ARG A 300 -4.62 -4.75 12.61
CA ARG A 300 -4.54 -3.50 11.87
C ARG A 300 -5.80 -2.69 12.05
N VAL A 301 -5.67 -1.51 12.61
CA VAL A 301 -6.72 -0.49 12.70
C VAL A 301 -6.53 0.48 11.55
N SER A 302 -7.58 0.71 10.76
CA SER A 302 -7.57 1.67 9.66
C SER A 302 -8.57 2.77 9.96
N VAL A 303 -8.13 4.01 9.89
CA VAL A 303 -8.97 5.18 10.17
C VAL A 303 -9.27 5.98 8.90
N SER A 304 -10.39 6.66 8.92
CA SER A 304 -10.81 7.59 7.88
C SER A 304 -11.06 8.99 8.50
N GLU A 305 -11.33 9.94 7.65
CA GLU A 305 -11.72 11.31 8.05
C GLU A 305 -13.09 11.41 8.71
N THR A 306 -13.82 10.31 8.80
CA THR A 306 -15.16 10.24 9.43
C THR A 306 -15.15 9.62 10.81
N ASN A 307 -14.02 9.03 11.25
CA ASN A 307 -13.93 8.47 12.58
C ASN A 307 -13.86 9.56 13.66
N THR A 308 -14.45 9.27 14.82
CA THR A 308 -14.53 10.20 15.95
C THR A 308 -13.72 9.71 17.15
N ILE A 309 -13.48 10.60 18.10
CA ILE A 309 -12.77 10.25 19.35
C ILE A 309 -13.64 9.31 20.22
N GLU A 310 -14.96 9.46 20.20
CA GLU A 310 -15.89 8.60 20.91
C GLU A 310 -15.85 7.15 20.37
N GLU A 311 -15.70 6.97 19.05
CA GLU A 311 -15.47 5.65 18.45
C GLU A 311 -14.13 5.06 18.89
N CYS A 312 -13.09 5.90 19.02
CA CYS A 312 -11.79 5.47 19.53
C CYS A 312 -11.87 5.03 20.98
N ASP A 313 -12.57 5.77 21.83
CA ASP A 313 -12.77 5.42 23.25
C ASP A 313 -13.48 4.07 23.38
N PHE A 314 -14.54 3.87 22.60
CA PHE A 314 -15.26 2.59 22.57
C PHE A 314 -14.38 1.45 22.09
N PHE A 315 -13.59 1.64 21.04
CA PHE A 315 -12.61 0.65 20.57
C PHE A 315 -11.59 0.30 21.67
N LEU A 316 -11.00 1.31 22.31
CA LEU A 316 -9.97 1.13 23.34
C LEU A 316 -10.53 0.41 24.58
N GLU A 317 -11.76 0.75 25.01
CA GLU A 317 -12.45 0.05 26.09
C GLU A 317 -12.60 -1.45 25.79
N LYS A 318 -13.10 -1.77 24.58
CA LYS A 318 -13.31 -3.17 24.18
C LYS A 318 -12.01 -3.91 23.95
N LEU A 319 -11.01 -3.25 23.34
CA LEU A 319 -9.67 -3.83 23.15
C LEU A 319 -9.05 -4.23 24.48
N LYS A 320 -9.05 -3.32 25.46
CA LYS A 320 -8.51 -3.59 26.80
C LYS A 320 -9.26 -4.73 27.51
N TYR A 321 -10.59 -4.64 27.56
CA TYR A 321 -11.44 -5.67 28.18
C TYR A 321 -11.18 -7.06 27.60
N LEU A 322 -11.12 -7.16 26.26
CA LEU A 322 -10.92 -8.44 25.58
C LEU A 322 -9.49 -8.94 25.75
N THR A 323 -8.49 -8.08 25.76
CA THR A 323 -7.09 -8.47 26.01
C THR A 323 -6.96 -9.09 27.38
N ASP A 324 -7.46 -8.43 28.42
CA ASP A 324 -7.42 -8.94 29.80
C ASP A 324 -8.13 -10.30 29.91
N LYS A 325 -9.35 -10.40 29.38
CA LYS A 325 -10.14 -11.64 29.37
C LYS A 325 -9.44 -12.81 28.64
N LEU A 326 -8.91 -12.56 27.45
CA LEU A 326 -8.32 -13.61 26.60
C LEU A 326 -6.94 -14.06 27.11
N THR A 327 -6.21 -13.20 27.81
CA THR A 327 -4.94 -13.55 28.45
C THR A 327 -5.16 -14.43 29.67
N ASP A 328 -6.22 -14.18 30.45
CA ASP A 328 -6.54 -15.00 31.64
C ASP A 328 -6.97 -16.43 31.28
N TYR A 329 -7.68 -16.63 30.17
CA TYR A 329 -8.04 -17.97 29.68
C TYR A 329 -6.83 -18.84 29.28
N LYS A 330 -5.68 -18.25 28.91
CA LYS A 330 -4.44 -19.01 28.63
C LYS A 330 -3.68 -19.45 29.88
N ARG A 331 -4.03 -18.92 31.06
CA ARG A 331 -3.37 -19.25 32.33
C ARG A 331 -4.04 -20.42 33.09
N ILE A 332 -5.17 -20.90 32.58
CA ILE A 332 -5.90 -22.09 33.05
C ILE A 332 -5.56 -23.28 32.14
#